data_c6606654fcdc9fa0f7d88a6332da7727
#
_entry.id   c6606654fcdc9fa0f7d88a6332da7727
#
_cell.length_a   1.000
_cell.length_b   1.000
_cell.length_c   1.000
_cell.angle_alpha   90.00
_cell.angle_beta   90.00
_cell.angle_gamma   90.00
#
_symmetry.space_group_name_H-M   'P 1'
#
loop_
_entity.id
_entity.type
_entity.pdbx_description
1 polymer ?
#
loop_
_entity_poly.entity_id
_entity_poly.type
_entity_poly.pdbx_seq_one_letter_code
_entity_poly.pdbx_strand_id
1 'polypeptide(L)'
;MDALNTLEIYDTRDTLEIRENITIKITDNIELYIGDSIDIPVNIKFKMIYFDPPFNSDREYKLNSDSDVGFSDKWSDAGYEEFISKHIDALYNMLDNDGTLFFHISSSCMYIPEKILRNKFKLVEPIFWKKCRSKNNVKTKLGSVIDIIWKCNKNSNYKFNLVTQEKDATYLKNSFKNKDSRGNYSLGHLVTENTKKGYIYEIRIGEHVFNPKAGWRIKEEELKKLIADDRIHLPTKKGAKLYKKIYLHEHPGKSCTDLWDDIHSISQGSEERRYPTAKPIKLLERLIEIATDEGDYVYDPMCGSGTTASASHNLNRKCIINDINSDVIDIVKSRFAIN
;
A
#
# COMPACT_ATOMS: atom_id res chain seq x y z
N MET A 1 22.41 -29.15 -12.22
CA MET A 1 22.08 -28.18 -13.28
C MET A 1 22.68 -26.87 -12.83
N ASP A 2 23.68 -26.46 -13.58
CA ASP A 2 24.69 -25.50 -13.15
C ASP A 2 24.11 -24.09 -13.03
N ALA A 3 24.37 -23.48 -11.86
CA ALA A 3 24.17 -22.04 -11.69
C ALA A 3 25.13 -21.33 -12.65
N LEU A 4 24.59 -20.63 -13.63
CA LEU A 4 25.33 -19.73 -14.50
C LEU A 4 25.81 -18.54 -13.65
N ASN A 5 27.04 -18.64 -13.14
CA ASN A 5 27.77 -17.48 -12.64
C ASN A 5 28.10 -16.59 -13.83
N THR A 6 27.36 -15.52 -14.02
CA THR A 6 27.69 -14.48 -15.00
C THR A 6 28.57 -13.45 -14.28
N LEU A 7 29.86 -13.47 -14.61
CA LEU A 7 30.83 -12.48 -14.14
C LEU A 7 30.75 -11.24 -15.05
N GLU A 8 30.29 -10.11 -14.55
CA GLU A 8 30.40 -8.82 -15.23
C GLU A 8 31.34 -7.88 -14.50
N ILE A 9 32.21 -7.20 -15.29
CA ILE A 9 33.25 -6.30 -14.79
C ILE A 9 32.71 -4.85 -14.94
N TYR A 10 32.52 -4.15 -13.84
CA TYR A 10 32.20 -2.71 -13.84
C TYR A 10 33.41 -1.93 -13.28
N ASP A 11 33.86 -0.93 -14.04
CA ASP A 11 34.92 -0.01 -13.63
C ASP A 11 34.35 1.14 -12.82
N THR A 12 34.58 1.17 -11.53
CA THR A 12 34.30 2.31 -10.67
C THR A 12 35.56 2.67 -9.89
N ARG A 13 36.31 3.69 -10.38
CA ARG A 13 37.45 4.32 -9.72
C ARG A 13 38.66 3.39 -9.50
N ASP A 14 39.39 3.06 -10.56
CA ASP A 14 40.71 2.43 -10.56
C ASP A 14 40.85 1.08 -9.82
N THR A 15 39.75 0.46 -9.40
CA THR A 15 39.74 -0.93 -8.95
C THR A 15 38.67 -1.72 -9.69
N LEU A 16 39.08 -2.71 -10.47
CA LEU A 16 38.22 -3.73 -11.10
C LEU A 16 37.63 -4.60 -9.98
N GLU A 17 36.43 -4.26 -9.48
CA GLU A 17 35.68 -5.17 -8.64
C GLU A 17 34.78 -6.06 -9.52
N ILE A 18 35.09 -7.36 -9.47
CA ILE A 18 34.23 -8.39 -10.07
C ILE A 18 33.02 -8.55 -9.13
N ARG A 19 31.85 -8.04 -9.52
CA ARG A 19 30.61 -8.27 -8.78
C ARG A 19 29.95 -9.52 -9.34
N GLU A 20 29.95 -10.59 -8.56
CA GLU A 20 29.16 -11.77 -8.86
C GLU A 20 27.68 -11.46 -8.57
N ASN A 21 26.83 -11.63 -9.57
CA ASN A 21 25.38 -11.61 -9.37
C ASN A 21 24.98 -12.87 -8.61
N ILE A 22 24.43 -12.71 -7.41
CA ILE A 22 24.10 -13.81 -6.51
C ILE A 22 22.58 -13.91 -6.38
N THR A 23 22.04 -15.10 -6.63
CA THR A 23 20.64 -15.42 -6.32
C THR A 23 20.58 -16.34 -5.11
N ILE A 24 19.83 -15.95 -4.10
CA ILE A 24 19.66 -16.67 -2.85
C ILE A 24 18.17 -17.02 -2.67
N LYS A 25 17.88 -18.31 -2.61
CA LYS A 25 16.53 -18.76 -2.24
C LYS A 25 16.35 -18.59 -0.73
N ILE A 26 15.45 -17.72 -0.33
CA ILE A 26 15.11 -17.47 1.08
C ILE A 26 14.02 -18.44 1.55
N THR A 27 12.95 -18.58 0.79
CA THR A 27 11.89 -19.58 1.00
C THR A 27 11.45 -20.14 -0.34
N ASP A 28 10.46 -21.03 -0.38
CA ASP A 28 9.91 -21.53 -1.67
C ASP A 28 9.30 -20.41 -2.52
N ASN A 29 8.88 -19.31 -1.90
CA ASN A 29 8.21 -18.19 -2.57
C ASN A 29 9.03 -16.89 -2.55
N ILE A 30 10.20 -16.86 -1.90
CA ILE A 30 11.00 -15.64 -1.75
C ILE A 30 12.42 -15.89 -2.24
N GLU A 31 12.87 -15.04 -3.17
CA GLU A 31 14.22 -15.02 -3.70
C GLU A 31 14.87 -13.64 -3.49
N LEU A 32 16.12 -13.63 -3.04
CA LEU A 32 16.95 -12.44 -2.92
C LEU A 32 17.99 -12.46 -4.03
N TYR A 33 18.07 -11.37 -4.76
CA TYR A 33 19.03 -11.14 -5.80
C TYR A 33 20.00 -10.01 -5.39
N ILE A 34 21.30 -10.22 -5.50
CA ILE A 34 22.33 -9.21 -5.25
C ILE A 34 22.93 -8.80 -6.59
N GLY A 35 22.73 -7.54 -6.98
CA GLY A 35 23.17 -7.01 -8.26
C GLY A 35 22.42 -5.78 -8.69
N ASP A 36 22.55 -5.38 -9.97
CA ASP A 36 21.80 -4.26 -10.52
C ASP A 36 20.30 -4.64 -10.65
N SER A 37 19.45 -3.83 -10.06
CA SER A 37 18.02 -4.10 -9.97
C SER A 37 17.27 -4.05 -11.31
N ILE A 38 17.88 -3.53 -12.36
CA ILE A 38 17.28 -3.48 -13.69
C ILE A 38 17.66 -4.68 -14.57
N ASP A 39 18.62 -5.48 -14.15
CA ASP A 39 19.17 -6.63 -14.89
C ASP A 39 18.98 -7.97 -14.18
N ILE A 40 17.85 -8.14 -13.49
CA ILE A 40 17.55 -9.41 -12.82
C ILE A 40 17.33 -10.54 -13.85
N PRO A 41 17.90 -11.75 -13.63
CA PRO A 41 17.89 -12.82 -14.62
C PRO A 41 16.57 -13.62 -14.63
N VAL A 42 15.45 -12.93 -14.66
CA VAL A 42 14.12 -13.55 -14.65
C VAL A 42 13.27 -13.07 -15.83
N ASN A 43 12.62 -13.99 -16.51
CA ASN A 43 11.69 -13.67 -17.59
C ASN A 43 10.24 -13.83 -17.12
N ILE A 44 9.88 -13.07 -16.09
CA ILE A 44 8.51 -13.03 -15.53
C ILE A 44 7.99 -11.60 -15.56
N LYS A 45 6.67 -11.45 -15.48
CA LYS A 45 6.02 -10.15 -15.27
C LYS A 45 5.53 -10.08 -13.83
N PHE A 46 5.76 -8.92 -13.23
CA PHE A 46 5.36 -8.67 -11.86
C PHE A 46 3.97 -8.04 -11.79
N LYS A 47 3.11 -8.58 -10.95
CA LYS A 47 1.79 -8.01 -10.69
C LYS A 47 1.89 -6.74 -9.86
N MET A 48 2.87 -6.69 -8.98
CA MET A 48 3.20 -5.51 -8.19
C MET A 48 4.72 -5.27 -8.18
N ILE A 49 5.11 -4.01 -8.30
CA ILE A 49 6.47 -3.55 -8.04
C ILE A 49 6.40 -2.47 -6.95
N TYR A 50 7.19 -2.63 -5.88
CA TYR A 50 7.36 -1.60 -4.86
C TYR A 50 8.74 -1.00 -4.99
N PHE A 51 8.82 0.24 -5.42
CA PHE A 51 10.07 0.94 -5.66
C PHE A 51 10.26 2.06 -4.63
N ASP A 52 11.20 1.86 -3.72
CA ASP A 52 11.59 2.78 -2.63
C ASP A 52 13.06 3.21 -2.83
N PRO A 53 13.36 4.03 -3.85
CA PRO A 53 14.72 4.44 -4.17
C PRO A 53 15.30 5.40 -3.14
N PRO A 54 16.61 5.74 -3.20
CA PRO A 54 17.17 6.91 -2.52
C PRO A 54 16.31 8.16 -2.80
N PHE A 55 16.10 9.02 -1.77
CA PHE A 55 15.14 10.14 -1.86
C PHE A 55 15.75 11.46 -2.30
N ASN A 56 17.06 11.50 -2.59
CA ASN A 56 17.83 12.72 -2.78
C ASN A 56 17.70 13.67 -1.57
N SER A 57 17.90 13.11 -0.37
CA SER A 57 17.68 13.81 0.89
C SER A 57 18.90 14.57 1.41
N ASP A 58 19.99 14.57 0.65
CA ASP A 58 21.29 15.16 1.02
C ASP A 58 21.89 14.56 2.31
N ARG A 59 21.69 13.24 2.51
CA ARG A 59 22.14 12.51 3.71
C ARG A 59 23.03 11.32 3.35
N GLU A 60 23.83 10.93 4.32
CA GLU A 60 24.54 9.65 4.34
C GLU A 60 23.87 8.75 5.38
N TYR A 61 23.58 7.53 4.98
CA TYR A 61 22.99 6.52 5.85
C TYR A 61 24.05 5.46 6.16
N LYS A 62 24.24 5.16 7.45
CA LYS A 62 25.11 4.08 7.93
C LYS A 62 24.24 2.92 8.40
N LEU A 63 24.68 1.68 8.14
CA LEU A 63 23.99 0.49 8.60
C LEU A 63 24.06 0.34 10.12
N ASN A 64 25.24 0.66 10.72
CA ASN A 64 25.47 0.68 12.15
C ASN A 64 26.27 1.93 12.53
N SER A 65 26.26 2.32 13.81
CA SER A 65 27.02 3.48 14.33
C SER A 65 28.53 3.38 14.07
N ASP A 66 29.05 2.16 13.99
CA ASP A 66 30.47 1.85 13.89
C ASP A 66 30.87 1.32 12.50
N SER A 67 29.94 1.22 11.54
CA SER A 67 30.26 0.76 10.19
C SER A 67 30.51 1.94 9.25
N ASP A 68 31.52 1.78 8.39
CA ASP A 68 31.74 2.65 7.24
C ASP A 68 30.82 2.27 6.07
N VAL A 69 30.03 1.21 6.24
CA VAL A 69 29.10 0.68 5.24
C VAL A 69 27.75 1.38 5.34
N GLY A 70 27.27 1.88 4.22
CA GLY A 70 26.01 2.57 4.10
C GLY A 70 25.80 3.02 2.66
N PHE A 71 24.86 3.95 2.46
CA PHE A 71 24.67 4.54 1.14
C PHE A 71 24.59 6.07 1.24
N SER A 72 25.06 6.74 0.20
CA SER A 72 24.93 8.19 0.04
C SER A 72 23.63 8.51 -0.70
N ASP A 73 22.85 9.42 -0.15
CA ASP A 73 21.61 9.89 -0.74
C ASP A 73 21.74 11.37 -1.17
N LYS A 74 22.89 11.63 -1.85
CA LYS A 74 23.27 12.96 -2.35
C LYS A 74 23.41 12.91 -3.87
N TRP A 75 22.52 13.59 -4.55
CA TRP A 75 22.46 13.62 -6.01
C TRP A 75 22.34 15.05 -6.51
N SER A 76 22.90 15.34 -7.69
CA SER A 76 22.45 16.49 -8.47
C SER A 76 21.05 16.21 -9.04
N ASP A 77 20.24 17.22 -9.27
CA ASP A 77 18.90 17.02 -9.85
C ASP A 77 18.94 16.27 -11.18
N ALA A 78 19.90 16.61 -12.06
CA ALA A 78 20.07 15.92 -13.34
C ALA A 78 20.47 14.44 -13.17
N GLY A 79 21.41 14.14 -12.28
CA GLY A 79 21.83 12.76 -12.01
C GLY A 79 20.71 11.93 -11.38
N TYR A 80 19.92 12.56 -10.51
CA TYR A 80 18.74 11.91 -9.91
C TYR A 80 17.64 11.66 -10.94
N GLU A 81 17.37 12.63 -11.83
CA GLU A 81 16.40 12.46 -12.93
C GLU A 81 16.82 11.32 -13.86
N GLU A 82 18.10 11.21 -14.22
CA GLU A 82 18.65 10.12 -15.03
C GLU A 82 18.50 8.77 -14.33
N PHE A 83 18.90 8.67 -13.06
CA PHE A 83 18.79 7.46 -12.24
C PHE A 83 17.33 6.97 -12.16
N ILE A 84 16.39 7.86 -11.82
CA ILE A 84 14.98 7.50 -11.72
C ILE A 84 14.40 7.12 -13.08
N SER A 85 14.74 7.85 -14.16
CA SER A 85 14.26 7.55 -15.51
C SER A 85 14.69 6.17 -15.97
N LYS A 86 15.98 5.81 -15.80
CA LYS A 86 16.53 4.49 -16.14
C LYS A 86 15.77 3.37 -15.44
N HIS A 87 15.57 3.51 -14.11
CA HIS A 87 14.85 2.51 -13.33
C HIS A 87 13.37 2.41 -13.73
N ILE A 88 12.67 3.53 -13.89
CA ILE A 88 11.27 3.51 -14.29
C ILE A 88 11.08 2.87 -15.67
N ASP A 89 11.99 3.08 -16.61
CA ASP A 89 11.92 2.45 -17.93
C ASP A 89 12.06 0.91 -17.83
N ALA A 90 13.02 0.43 -17.04
CA ALA A 90 13.21 -1.00 -16.80
C ALA A 90 12.02 -1.62 -16.05
N LEU A 91 11.61 -1.02 -14.94
CA LEU A 91 10.50 -1.50 -14.11
C LEU A 91 9.16 -1.48 -14.86
N TYR A 92 8.95 -0.48 -15.73
CA TYR A 92 7.80 -0.46 -16.61
C TYR A 92 7.77 -1.69 -17.52
N ASN A 93 8.90 -2.09 -18.08
CA ASN A 93 8.99 -3.29 -18.92
C ASN A 93 8.78 -4.59 -18.13
N MET A 94 9.20 -4.65 -16.87
CA MET A 94 9.02 -5.81 -15.99
C MET A 94 7.60 -5.92 -15.44
N LEU A 95 6.87 -4.82 -15.31
CA LEU A 95 5.51 -4.79 -14.80
C LEU A 95 4.54 -5.48 -15.77
N ASP A 96 3.57 -6.22 -15.22
CA ASP A 96 2.45 -6.78 -15.99
C ASP A 96 1.57 -5.66 -16.56
N ASN A 97 0.79 -5.96 -17.62
CA ASN A 97 -0.10 -4.98 -18.24
C ASN A 97 -1.22 -4.50 -17.32
N ASP A 98 -1.70 -5.36 -16.45
CA ASP A 98 -2.69 -5.05 -15.41
C ASP A 98 -2.07 -4.86 -14.01
N GLY A 99 -0.72 -4.85 -13.93
CA GLY A 99 0.03 -4.67 -12.72
C GLY A 99 0.06 -3.23 -12.21
N THR A 100 0.54 -3.06 -10.98
CA THR A 100 0.70 -1.76 -10.31
C THR A 100 2.14 -1.57 -9.85
N LEU A 101 2.74 -0.42 -10.21
CA LEU A 101 3.98 0.05 -9.61
C LEU A 101 3.63 1.05 -8.50
N PHE A 102 4.16 0.82 -7.30
CA PHE A 102 4.13 1.78 -6.20
C PHE A 102 5.51 2.42 -6.05
N PHE A 103 5.58 3.71 -6.32
CA PHE A 103 6.80 4.51 -6.18
C PHE A 103 6.74 5.31 -4.89
N HIS A 104 7.64 5.05 -3.95
CA HIS A 104 7.66 5.68 -2.64
C HIS A 104 8.73 6.79 -2.60
N ILE A 105 8.36 7.98 -2.10
CA ILE A 105 9.25 9.14 -2.01
C ILE A 105 8.85 10.07 -0.86
N SER A 106 9.79 10.82 -0.34
CA SER A 106 9.49 11.93 0.56
C SER A 106 8.74 13.05 -0.16
N SER A 107 7.77 13.66 0.51
CA SER A 107 7.04 14.82 -0.02
C SER A 107 7.93 16.00 -0.42
N SER A 108 9.14 16.10 0.12
CA SER A 108 10.11 17.16 -0.22
C SER A 108 10.80 16.95 -1.58
N CYS A 109 10.82 15.72 -2.10
CA CYS A 109 11.60 15.34 -3.29
C CYS A 109 10.71 14.76 -4.40
N MET A 110 9.40 14.97 -4.33
CA MET A 110 8.42 14.31 -5.19
C MET A 110 8.35 14.81 -6.63
N TYR A 111 8.85 16.02 -6.92
CA TYR A 111 8.61 16.72 -8.21
C TYR A 111 9.31 16.07 -9.40
N ILE A 112 10.55 15.59 -9.25
CA ILE A 112 11.28 14.89 -10.32
C ILE A 112 10.59 13.55 -10.65
N PRO A 113 10.38 12.64 -9.68
CA PRO A 113 9.68 11.39 -9.94
C PRO A 113 8.26 11.59 -10.51
N GLU A 114 7.49 12.53 -9.99
CA GLU A 114 6.13 12.78 -10.49
C GLU A 114 6.10 13.07 -11.98
N LYS A 115 6.99 13.94 -12.47
CA LYS A 115 7.12 14.28 -13.90
C LYS A 115 7.41 13.03 -14.74
N ILE A 116 8.36 12.19 -14.30
CA ILE A 116 8.76 10.98 -15.01
C ILE A 116 7.59 9.97 -15.03
N LEU A 117 6.97 9.73 -13.89
CA LEU A 117 5.86 8.79 -13.76
C LEU A 117 4.67 9.18 -14.64
N ARG A 118 4.27 10.47 -14.63
CA ARG A 118 3.15 10.97 -15.45
C ARG A 118 3.43 10.92 -16.95
N ASN A 119 4.69 11.00 -17.36
CA ASN A 119 5.08 10.83 -18.76
C ASN A 119 5.06 9.37 -19.20
N LYS A 120 5.26 8.42 -18.27
CA LYS A 120 5.39 6.99 -18.56
C LYS A 120 4.10 6.19 -18.38
N PHE A 121 3.35 6.46 -17.32
CA PHE A 121 2.16 5.71 -16.96
C PHE A 121 0.87 6.46 -17.32
N LYS A 122 -0.16 5.72 -17.72
CA LYS A 122 -1.46 6.30 -18.04
C LYS A 122 -2.21 6.82 -16.82
N LEU A 123 -2.06 6.13 -15.69
CA LEU A 123 -2.68 6.50 -14.41
C LEU A 123 -1.59 6.65 -13.36
N VAL A 124 -1.58 7.79 -12.67
CA VAL A 124 -0.64 8.13 -11.59
C VAL A 124 -1.44 8.81 -10.49
N GLU A 125 -1.65 8.11 -9.39
CA GLU A 125 -2.48 8.52 -8.26
C GLU A 125 -1.63 8.58 -6.98
N PRO A 126 -1.64 9.68 -6.21
CA PRO A 126 -0.89 9.79 -4.97
C PRO A 126 -1.63 9.08 -3.82
N ILE A 127 -0.87 8.39 -2.99
CA ILE A 127 -1.25 7.95 -1.66
C ILE A 127 -0.42 8.78 -0.67
N PHE A 128 -1.08 9.50 0.23
CA PHE A 128 -0.45 10.32 1.26
C PHE A 128 -0.31 9.50 2.54
N TRP A 129 0.90 8.98 2.77
CA TRP A 129 1.16 8.22 3.98
C TRP A 129 1.68 9.12 5.10
N LYS A 130 0.85 9.32 6.14
CA LYS A 130 1.22 10.06 7.35
C LYS A 130 2.01 9.16 8.29
N LYS A 131 3.32 9.13 8.10
CA LYS A 131 4.24 8.22 8.79
C LYS A 131 4.45 8.50 10.28
N CYS A 132 4.16 9.73 10.75
CA CYS A 132 4.27 10.08 12.16
C CYS A 132 3.27 11.18 12.56
N ARG A 133 3.01 11.30 13.87
CA ARG A 133 2.01 12.25 14.40
C ARG A 133 2.49 13.69 14.35
N SER A 134 3.73 13.95 14.78
CA SER A 134 4.30 15.30 14.85
C SER A 134 5.83 15.23 14.87
N LYS A 135 6.46 16.39 14.64
CA LYS A 135 7.90 16.61 14.83
C LYS A 135 8.10 17.87 15.63
N ASN A 136 8.35 17.74 16.93
CA ASN A 136 8.42 18.85 17.88
C ASN A 136 9.79 19.57 17.90
N ASN A 137 10.80 19.01 17.25
CA ASN A 137 12.18 19.53 17.23
C ASN A 137 12.48 20.47 16.06
N VAL A 138 11.48 20.89 15.29
CA VAL A 138 11.64 21.81 14.17
C VAL A 138 11.39 23.25 14.61
N LYS A 139 12.35 24.14 14.32
CA LYS A 139 12.28 25.55 14.73
C LYS A 139 12.09 26.53 13.56
N THR A 140 12.50 26.15 12.35
CA THR A 140 12.61 27.07 11.20
C THR A 140 11.78 26.64 9.99
N LYS A 141 11.15 25.46 10.01
CA LYS A 141 10.35 24.93 8.92
C LYS A 141 9.22 24.03 9.45
N LEU A 142 8.25 23.69 8.62
CA LEU A 142 7.24 22.68 8.97
C LEU A 142 7.89 21.29 9.07
N GLY A 143 7.47 20.51 10.07
CA GLY A 143 7.92 19.11 10.20
C GLY A 143 7.33 18.24 9.09
N SER A 144 8.17 17.58 8.29
CA SER A 144 7.71 16.63 7.29
C SER A 144 7.21 15.35 7.98
N VAL A 145 5.92 15.11 7.91
CA VAL A 145 5.23 13.96 8.52
C VAL A 145 4.59 13.04 7.48
N ILE A 146 4.67 13.39 6.19
CA ILE A 146 4.06 12.69 5.07
C ILE A 146 5.13 12.23 4.09
N ASP A 147 5.02 10.99 3.63
CA ASP A 147 5.63 10.52 2.39
C ASP A 147 4.53 10.29 1.36
N ILE A 148 4.91 10.32 0.08
CA ILE A 148 4.02 10.07 -1.05
C ILE A 148 4.34 8.67 -1.62
N ILE A 149 3.30 7.90 -1.86
CA ILE A 149 3.41 6.64 -2.61
C ILE A 149 2.59 6.80 -3.88
N TRP A 150 3.27 6.94 -5.02
CA TRP A 150 2.60 7.03 -6.31
C TRP A 150 2.13 5.65 -6.77
N LYS A 151 0.82 5.45 -6.89
CA LYS A 151 0.23 4.28 -7.52
C LYS A 151 0.17 4.49 -9.02
N CYS A 152 0.92 3.69 -9.77
CA CYS A 152 1.11 3.85 -11.21
C CYS A 152 0.62 2.64 -11.98
N ASN A 153 -0.23 2.84 -13.00
CA ASN A 153 -0.77 1.79 -13.84
C ASN A 153 -0.59 2.11 -15.33
N LYS A 154 -0.28 1.09 -16.14
CA LYS A 154 -0.09 1.20 -17.60
C LYS A 154 -1.36 1.57 -18.32
N ASN A 155 -2.50 1.11 -17.83
CA ASN A 155 -3.82 1.32 -18.47
C ASN A 155 -4.94 1.34 -17.43
N SER A 156 -6.20 1.49 -17.87
CA SER A 156 -7.37 1.57 -17.01
C SER A 156 -7.89 0.21 -16.52
N ASN A 157 -7.42 -0.89 -17.13
CA ASN A 157 -7.79 -2.25 -16.77
C ASN A 157 -6.66 -2.87 -15.96
N TYR A 158 -6.57 -2.51 -14.68
CA TYR A 158 -5.56 -2.98 -13.75
C TYR A 158 -6.19 -3.75 -12.59
N LYS A 159 -5.40 -4.62 -11.96
CA LYS A 159 -5.81 -5.35 -10.78
C LYS A 159 -5.98 -4.40 -9.59
N PHE A 160 -7.15 -4.44 -8.97
CA PHE A 160 -7.43 -3.64 -7.77
C PHE A 160 -8.37 -4.39 -6.84
N ASN A 161 -7.90 -4.69 -5.65
CA ASN A 161 -8.69 -5.29 -4.59
C ASN A 161 -9.11 -4.20 -3.59
N LEU A 162 -10.38 -4.24 -3.19
CA LEU A 162 -10.88 -3.36 -2.14
C LEU A 162 -10.32 -3.79 -0.80
N VAL A 163 -9.52 -2.92 -0.18
CA VAL A 163 -9.04 -3.09 1.19
C VAL A 163 -9.72 -2.09 2.12
N THR A 164 -9.77 -2.44 3.38
CA THR A 164 -10.37 -1.59 4.41
C THR A 164 -9.33 -1.15 5.43
N GLN A 165 -9.47 0.10 5.88
CA GLN A 165 -8.69 0.63 7.00
C GLN A 165 -9.29 0.17 8.32
N GLU A 166 -8.45 0.04 9.35
CA GLU A 166 -8.92 -0.19 10.72
C GLU A 166 -9.83 0.96 11.15
N LYS A 167 -10.90 0.62 11.87
CA LYS A 167 -11.86 1.60 12.38
C LYS A 167 -11.27 2.24 13.63
N ASP A 168 -11.14 3.56 13.65
CA ASP A 168 -10.78 4.24 14.87
C ASP A 168 -11.90 4.16 15.94
N ALA A 169 -11.51 4.23 17.22
CA ALA A 169 -12.45 4.11 18.34
C ALA A 169 -13.53 5.21 18.33
N THR A 170 -13.19 6.41 17.85
CA THR A 170 -14.13 7.55 17.74
C THR A 170 -15.18 7.28 16.68
N TYR A 171 -14.77 6.76 15.52
CA TYR A 171 -15.69 6.35 14.46
C TYR A 171 -16.64 5.25 14.96
N LEU A 172 -16.11 4.21 15.62
CA LEU A 172 -16.93 3.14 16.18
C LEU A 172 -17.97 3.67 17.17
N LYS A 173 -17.57 4.49 18.13
CA LYS A 173 -18.44 5.09 19.14
C LYS A 173 -19.52 5.97 18.51
N ASN A 174 -19.19 6.77 17.51
CA ASN A 174 -20.13 7.72 16.91
C ASN A 174 -21.06 7.09 15.88
N SER A 175 -20.61 6.11 15.12
CA SER A 175 -21.37 5.49 14.04
C SER A 175 -22.23 4.32 14.51
N PHE A 176 -21.72 3.48 15.46
CA PHE A 176 -22.40 2.27 15.93
C PHE A 176 -23.00 2.43 17.33
N LYS A 177 -23.65 3.56 17.56
CA LYS A 177 -24.24 3.92 18.86
C LYS A 177 -25.57 3.23 19.21
N ASN A 178 -26.27 2.70 18.20
CA ASN A 178 -27.51 1.98 18.41
C ASN A 178 -27.19 0.51 18.75
N LYS A 179 -28.06 -0.11 19.55
CA LYS A 179 -27.87 -1.50 20.01
C LYS A 179 -29.22 -2.23 20.08
N ASP A 180 -29.23 -3.49 19.68
CA ASP A 180 -30.32 -4.44 19.91
C ASP A 180 -29.76 -5.82 20.31
N SER A 181 -30.59 -6.87 20.26
CA SER A 181 -30.20 -8.24 20.62
C SER A 181 -29.06 -8.82 19.76
N ARG A 182 -28.90 -8.34 18.51
CA ARG A 182 -27.83 -8.78 17.58
C ARG A 182 -26.52 -8.01 17.77
N GLY A 183 -26.54 -6.91 18.50
CA GLY A 183 -25.34 -6.12 18.78
C GLY A 183 -25.46 -4.64 18.38
N ASN A 184 -24.29 -3.98 18.32
CA ASN A 184 -24.23 -2.57 17.94
C ASN A 184 -24.41 -2.41 16.43
N TYR A 185 -25.14 -1.36 16.02
CA TYR A 185 -25.39 -1.07 14.61
C TYR A 185 -25.39 0.44 14.29
N SER A 186 -25.08 0.74 13.04
CA SER A 186 -25.21 2.06 12.43
C SER A 186 -26.47 2.15 11.56
N LEU A 187 -26.86 3.37 11.19
CA LEU A 187 -28.05 3.65 10.40
C LEU A 187 -27.69 3.86 8.93
N GLY A 188 -28.06 2.92 8.06
CA GLY A 188 -27.92 3.02 6.62
C GLY A 188 -29.11 3.70 5.96
N HIS A 189 -28.88 4.67 5.08
CA HIS A 189 -29.93 5.39 4.36
C HIS A 189 -30.64 4.50 3.34
N LEU A 190 -31.96 4.42 3.43
CA LEU A 190 -32.82 3.70 2.49
C LEU A 190 -33.49 4.61 1.46
N VAL A 191 -33.55 5.92 1.71
CA VAL A 191 -34.18 6.92 0.84
C VAL A 191 -33.08 7.65 0.04
N THR A 192 -33.36 7.93 -1.25
CA THR A 192 -32.45 8.71 -2.10
C THR A 192 -32.49 10.20 -1.71
N GLU A 193 -31.46 10.94 -2.16
CA GLU A 193 -31.49 12.39 -2.12
C GLU A 193 -32.47 12.94 -3.18
N ASN A 194 -32.98 14.17 -2.96
CA ASN A 194 -33.99 14.78 -3.81
C ASN A 194 -33.65 14.89 -5.31
N THR A 195 -32.38 14.85 -5.66
CA THR A 195 -31.88 14.98 -7.04
C THR A 195 -31.77 13.65 -7.80
N LYS A 196 -31.92 12.50 -7.13
CA LYS A 196 -31.76 11.16 -7.74
C LYS A 196 -33.13 10.46 -7.81
N LYS A 197 -33.43 9.84 -8.96
CA LYS A 197 -34.60 8.98 -9.11
C LYS A 197 -34.33 7.65 -8.38
N GLY A 198 -35.08 7.37 -7.33
CA GLY A 198 -35.12 6.09 -6.64
C GLY A 198 -36.25 5.20 -7.14
N TYR A 199 -36.39 4.02 -6.56
CA TYR A 199 -37.56 3.16 -6.78
C TYR A 199 -38.77 3.75 -6.07
N ILE A 200 -39.89 3.89 -6.78
CA ILE A 200 -41.11 4.48 -6.25
C ILE A 200 -42.09 3.36 -5.89
N TYR A 201 -42.31 3.17 -4.61
CA TYR A 201 -43.30 2.25 -4.06
C TYR A 201 -43.66 2.64 -2.62
N GLU A 202 -44.82 2.20 -2.17
CA GLU A 202 -45.27 2.34 -0.79
C GLU A 202 -44.96 1.07 0.00
N ILE A 203 -44.52 1.20 1.24
CA ILE A 203 -44.33 0.09 2.15
C ILE A 203 -45.07 0.35 3.46
N ARG A 204 -45.69 -0.69 3.99
CA ARG A 204 -46.41 -0.64 5.27
C ARG A 204 -45.71 -1.52 6.29
N ILE A 205 -45.41 -0.96 7.47
CA ILE A 205 -44.79 -1.69 8.59
C ILE A 205 -45.65 -1.37 9.83
N GLY A 206 -46.42 -2.36 10.29
CA GLY A 206 -47.45 -2.13 11.31
C GLY A 206 -48.44 -1.08 10.86
N GLU A 207 -48.66 -0.06 11.68
CA GLU A 207 -49.59 1.06 11.39
C GLU A 207 -48.93 2.18 10.55
N HIS A 208 -47.63 2.11 10.29
CA HIS A 208 -46.87 3.13 9.59
C HIS A 208 -46.81 2.87 8.08
N VAL A 209 -47.09 3.90 7.29
CA VAL A 209 -47.00 3.90 5.83
C VAL A 209 -45.85 4.81 5.42
N PHE A 210 -44.95 4.29 4.59
CA PHE A 210 -43.77 5.01 4.09
C PHE A 210 -43.80 5.05 2.56
N ASN A 211 -43.81 6.27 2.01
CA ASN A 211 -43.76 6.53 0.57
C ASN A 211 -42.89 7.78 0.31
N PRO A 212 -41.55 7.65 0.28
CA PRO A 212 -40.70 8.80 0.13
C PRO A 212 -40.74 9.38 -1.28
N LYS A 213 -41.00 10.69 -1.40
CA LYS A 213 -41.09 11.40 -2.69
C LYS A 213 -39.87 11.24 -3.59
N ALA A 214 -38.67 11.16 -3.02
CA ALA A 214 -37.41 10.94 -3.74
C ALA A 214 -37.17 9.47 -4.12
N GLY A 215 -38.00 8.55 -3.63
CA GLY A 215 -37.87 7.11 -3.84
C GLY A 215 -36.88 6.42 -2.94
N TRP A 216 -36.85 5.11 -3.04
CA TRP A 216 -36.01 4.21 -2.28
C TRP A 216 -34.70 3.92 -3.03
N ARG A 217 -33.63 3.67 -2.29
CA ARG A 217 -32.33 3.25 -2.84
C ARG A 217 -32.30 1.79 -3.27
N ILE A 218 -33.23 0.97 -2.79
CA ILE A 218 -33.30 -0.48 -3.00
C ILE A 218 -34.69 -0.86 -3.57
N LYS A 219 -34.75 -2.03 -4.20
CA LYS A 219 -36.01 -2.59 -4.71
C LYS A 219 -36.95 -2.98 -3.58
N GLU A 220 -38.24 -3.02 -3.85
CA GLU A 220 -39.29 -3.37 -2.87
C GLU A 220 -39.06 -4.75 -2.25
N GLU A 221 -38.67 -5.75 -3.07
CA GLU A 221 -38.40 -7.12 -2.61
C GLU A 221 -37.24 -7.17 -1.63
N GLU A 222 -36.19 -6.37 -1.86
CA GLU A 222 -35.05 -6.26 -0.96
C GLU A 222 -35.45 -5.60 0.37
N LEU A 223 -36.25 -4.55 0.32
CA LEU A 223 -36.76 -3.91 1.54
C LEU A 223 -37.63 -4.87 2.35
N LYS A 224 -38.51 -5.65 1.70
CA LYS A 224 -39.31 -6.69 2.37
C LYS A 224 -38.46 -7.75 3.06
N LYS A 225 -37.36 -8.19 2.45
CA LYS A 225 -36.40 -9.10 3.09
C LYS A 225 -35.75 -8.50 4.34
N LEU A 226 -35.37 -7.22 4.28
CA LEU A 226 -34.83 -6.51 5.43
C LEU A 226 -35.84 -6.35 6.58
N ILE A 227 -37.09 -6.15 6.25
CA ILE A 227 -38.20 -6.09 7.24
C ILE A 227 -38.38 -7.45 7.92
N ALA A 228 -38.44 -8.53 7.13
CA ALA A 228 -38.64 -9.89 7.63
C ALA A 228 -37.46 -10.35 8.52
N ASP A 229 -36.23 -9.86 8.24
CA ASP A 229 -35.05 -10.14 9.03
C ASP A 229 -34.81 -9.14 10.19
N ASP A 230 -35.78 -8.34 10.56
CA ASP A 230 -35.70 -7.28 11.59
C ASP A 230 -34.48 -6.36 11.41
N ARG A 231 -34.14 -6.04 10.17
CA ARG A 231 -33.02 -5.14 9.84
C ARG A 231 -33.43 -3.70 9.58
N ILE A 232 -34.63 -3.34 9.98
CA ILE A 232 -35.14 -1.97 9.84
C ILE A 232 -35.15 -1.28 11.20
N HIS A 233 -34.53 -0.12 11.24
CA HIS A 233 -34.69 0.80 12.37
C HIS A 233 -35.91 1.68 12.13
N LEU A 234 -36.96 1.45 12.90
CA LEU A 234 -38.20 2.23 12.85
C LEU A 234 -37.99 3.55 13.59
N PRO A 235 -38.39 4.68 13.00
CA PRO A 235 -38.29 5.96 13.68
C PRO A 235 -39.37 6.06 14.79
N THR A 236 -38.99 6.71 15.87
CA THR A 236 -39.92 7.01 16.97
C THR A 236 -40.85 8.20 16.66
N LYS A 237 -40.46 9.06 15.69
CA LYS A 237 -41.24 10.25 15.30
C LYS A 237 -42.02 10.00 14.02
N LYS A 238 -43.31 10.40 13.98
CA LYS A 238 -44.16 10.33 12.79
C LYS A 238 -43.54 11.14 11.65
N GLY A 239 -43.45 10.54 10.46
CA GLY A 239 -42.86 11.16 9.26
C GLY A 239 -41.34 11.11 9.15
N ALA A 240 -40.62 10.52 10.10
CA ALA A 240 -39.18 10.34 10.01
C ALA A 240 -38.84 9.19 9.04
N LYS A 241 -37.59 9.21 8.50
CA LYS A 241 -37.12 8.26 7.50
C LYS A 241 -36.85 6.88 8.11
N LEU A 242 -37.08 5.83 7.31
CA LEU A 242 -36.57 4.49 7.63
C LEU A 242 -35.09 4.38 7.39
N TYR A 243 -34.43 3.58 8.23
CA TYR A 243 -33.02 3.25 8.09
C TYR A 243 -32.78 1.75 8.15
N LYS A 244 -31.80 1.26 7.39
CA LYS A 244 -31.29 -0.10 7.51
C LYS A 244 -30.35 -0.21 8.71
N LYS A 245 -30.48 -1.24 9.52
CA LYS A 245 -29.51 -1.59 10.55
C LYS A 245 -28.29 -2.23 9.88
N ILE A 246 -27.11 -1.64 10.07
CA ILE A 246 -25.80 -2.18 9.60
C ILE A 246 -25.01 -2.55 10.85
N TYR A 247 -24.90 -3.85 11.12
CA TYR A 247 -24.25 -4.32 12.34
C TYR A 247 -22.74 -4.19 12.28
N LEU A 248 -22.13 -3.89 13.43
CA LEU A 248 -20.69 -3.68 13.55
C LEU A 248 -19.88 -4.92 13.12
N HIS A 249 -20.34 -6.11 13.51
CA HIS A 249 -19.67 -7.37 13.18
C HIS A 249 -19.77 -7.76 11.70
N GLU A 250 -20.73 -7.20 10.95
CA GLU A 250 -20.90 -7.41 9.52
C GLU A 250 -20.28 -6.30 8.68
N HIS A 251 -19.87 -5.20 9.31
CA HIS A 251 -19.36 -4.04 8.59
C HIS A 251 -17.90 -4.28 8.16
N PRO A 252 -17.59 -4.30 6.87
CA PRO A 252 -16.29 -4.70 6.35
C PRO A 252 -15.12 -3.81 6.79
N GLY A 253 -15.39 -2.62 7.30
CA GLY A 253 -14.39 -1.61 7.61
C GLY A 253 -14.70 -0.29 6.92
N LYS A 254 -13.86 0.71 7.12
CA LYS A 254 -13.86 1.93 6.33
C LYS A 254 -13.08 1.65 5.05
N SER A 255 -13.64 1.95 3.87
CA SER A 255 -12.90 1.83 2.63
C SER A 255 -11.59 2.60 2.71
N CYS A 256 -10.51 1.99 2.22
CA CYS A 256 -9.22 2.65 2.14
C CYS A 256 -9.34 3.88 1.23
N THR A 257 -8.78 5.00 1.68
CA THR A 257 -8.72 6.26 0.93
C THR A 257 -7.28 6.53 0.51
N ASP A 258 -7.03 7.65 -0.13
CA ASP A 258 -5.69 8.12 -0.50
C ASP A 258 -4.90 8.72 0.67
N LEU A 259 -5.54 8.95 1.84
CA LEU A 259 -4.86 9.40 3.06
C LEU A 259 -4.73 8.23 4.05
N TRP A 260 -3.50 7.83 4.33
CA TRP A 260 -3.16 6.76 5.27
C TRP A 260 -2.52 7.33 6.54
N ASP A 261 -3.29 7.43 7.59
CA ASP A 261 -2.86 7.96 8.90
C ASP A 261 -2.99 6.93 10.05
N ASP A 262 -3.38 5.71 9.69
CA ASP A 262 -3.59 4.56 10.58
C ASP A 262 -2.36 3.64 10.67
N ILE A 263 -1.37 3.77 9.77
CA ILE A 263 -0.10 3.05 9.79
C ILE A 263 1.02 4.04 10.11
N HIS A 264 1.74 3.81 11.21
CA HIS A 264 2.87 4.66 11.58
C HIS A 264 4.21 4.02 11.23
N SER A 265 5.23 4.87 10.99
CA SER A 265 6.61 4.41 10.82
C SER A 265 7.10 3.68 12.08
N ILE A 266 8.06 2.78 11.90
CA ILE A 266 8.68 2.01 12.98
C ILE A 266 9.39 2.97 13.94
N SER A 267 9.16 2.80 15.25
CA SER A 267 9.76 3.61 16.29
C SER A 267 11.28 3.37 16.38
N GLN A 268 12.02 4.41 16.76
CA GLN A 268 13.44 4.25 17.08
C GLN A 268 13.59 3.30 18.29
N GLY A 269 14.49 2.32 18.19
CA GLY A 269 14.72 1.31 19.24
C GLY A 269 13.78 0.10 19.19
N SER A 270 12.85 0.02 18.24
CA SER A 270 12.07 -1.19 18.00
C SER A 270 12.95 -2.28 17.38
N GLU A 271 12.77 -3.53 17.78
CA GLU A 271 13.41 -4.71 17.16
C GLU A 271 13.07 -4.86 15.68
N GLU A 272 11.92 -4.35 15.25
CA GLU A 272 11.52 -4.30 13.84
C GLU A 272 12.44 -3.39 13.00
N ARG A 273 13.15 -2.43 13.63
CA ARG A 273 14.02 -1.48 12.94
C ARG A 273 15.43 -2.04 12.74
N ARG A 274 15.55 -3.12 12.01
CA ARG A 274 16.83 -3.76 11.67
C ARG A 274 17.64 -3.01 10.61
N TYR A 275 17.05 -2.00 9.97
CA TYR A 275 17.64 -1.20 8.91
C TYR A 275 17.19 0.27 9.05
N PRO A 276 18.05 1.27 8.78
CA PRO A 276 17.74 2.69 9.03
C PRO A 276 16.48 3.19 8.36
N THR A 277 16.16 2.68 7.17
CA THR A 277 15.03 3.09 6.33
C THR A 277 13.90 2.06 6.28
N ALA A 278 13.90 1.07 7.20
CA ALA A 278 12.89 0.02 7.24
C ALA A 278 11.46 0.57 7.27
N LYS A 279 10.60 0.02 6.43
CA LYS A 279 9.18 0.37 6.38
C LYS A 279 8.35 -0.58 7.28
N PRO A 280 7.22 -0.12 7.83
CA PRO A 280 6.34 -0.99 8.60
C PRO A 280 5.73 -2.07 7.71
N ILE A 281 5.68 -3.30 8.19
CA ILE A 281 5.17 -4.46 7.44
C ILE A 281 3.72 -4.26 6.98
N LYS A 282 2.87 -3.68 7.83
CA LYS A 282 1.47 -3.36 7.51
C LYS A 282 1.31 -2.42 6.31
N LEU A 283 2.30 -1.55 6.05
CA LEU A 283 2.28 -0.68 4.88
C LEU A 283 2.41 -1.51 3.60
N LEU A 284 3.41 -2.42 3.58
CA LEU A 284 3.67 -3.28 2.44
C LEU A 284 2.55 -4.31 2.25
N GLU A 285 2.03 -4.89 3.33
CA GLU A 285 0.88 -5.81 3.27
C GLU A 285 -0.32 -5.13 2.59
N ARG A 286 -0.67 -3.91 2.98
CA ARG A 286 -1.78 -3.16 2.36
C ARG A 286 -1.55 -2.89 0.87
N LEU A 287 -0.34 -2.49 0.47
CA LEU A 287 -0.01 -2.26 -0.94
C LEU A 287 -0.12 -3.56 -1.75
N ILE A 288 0.37 -4.68 -1.20
CA ILE A 288 0.31 -6.00 -1.81
C ILE A 288 -1.14 -6.48 -1.95
N GLU A 289 -1.94 -6.36 -0.91
CA GLU A 289 -3.36 -6.72 -0.94
C GLU A 289 -4.15 -5.94 -2.01
N ILE A 290 -3.87 -4.63 -2.16
CA ILE A 290 -4.53 -3.78 -3.17
C ILE A 290 -4.25 -4.28 -4.59
N ALA A 291 -3.03 -4.71 -4.88
CA ALA A 291 -2.54 -4.90 -6.24
C ALA A 291 -2.41 -6.37 -6.68
N THR A 292 -2.56 -7.34 -5.76
CA THR A 292 -2.25 -8.75 -6.05
C THR A 292 -3.24 -9.72 -5.44
N ASP A 293 -3.30 -10.94 -5.99
CA ASP A 293 -3.90 -12.11 -5.37
C ASP A 293 -2.82 -13.07 -4.86
N GLU A 294 -3.22 -14.13 -4.12
CA GLU A 294 -2.29 -15.18 -3.68
C GLU A 294 -1.60 -15.84 -4.88
N GLY A 295 -0.29 -16.09 -4.75
CA GLY A 295 0.54 -16.67 -5.79
C GLY A 295 1.07 -15.68 -6.83
N ASP A 296 0.59 -14.43 -6.88
CA ASP A 296 1.11 -13.39 -7.76
C ASP A 296 2.55 -13.01 -7.41
N TYR A 297 3.30 -12.53 -8.41
CA TYR A 297 4.68 -12.09 -8.24
C TYR A 297 4.77 -10.61 -7.85
N VAL A 298 5.52 -10.36 -6.77
CA VAL A 298 5.91 -9.03 -6.27
C VAL A 298 7.39 -8.82 -6.51
N TYR A 299 7.80 -7.60 -6.86
CA TYR A 299 9.20 -7.21 -6.99
C TYR A 299 9.52 -5.97 -6.16
N ASP A 300 10.66 -6.04 -5.45
CA ASP A 300 11.24 -4.90 -4.75
C ASP A 300 12.70 -4.73 -5.22
N PRO A 301 12.97 -3.74 -6.09
CA PRO A 301 14.28 -3.55 -6.69
C PRO A 301 15.34 -2.99 -5.73
N MET A 302 14.97 -2.49 -4.54
CA MET A 302 15.88 -1.89 -3.55
C MET A 302 15.41 -2.23 -2.15
N CYS A 303 15.48 -3.52 -1.81
CA CYS A 303 14.76 -4.12 -0.69
C CYS A 303 15.27 -3.71 0.70
N GLY A 304 16.52 -3.26 0.82
CA GLY A 304 17.13 -2.92 2.10
C GLY A 304 16.90 -3.98 3.16
N SER A 305 16.00 -3.71 4.11
CA SER A 305 15.69 -4.65 5.18
C SER A 305 14.82 -5.86 4.79
N GLY A 306 14.33 -5.97 3.56
CA GLY A 306 13.48 -7.07 3.11
C GLY A 306 12.06 -7.07 3.68
N THR A 307 11.51 -5.92 4.04
CA THR A 307 10.14 -5.83 4.57
C THR A 307 9.11 -6.30 3.55
N THR A 308 9.32 -6.00 2.26
CA THR A 308 8.45 -6.44 1.16
C THR A 308 8.40 -7.96 1.05
N ALA A 309 9.55 -8.63 1.24
CA ALA A 309 9.60 -10.09 1.26
C ALA A 309 8.78 -10.68 2.41
N SER A 310 8.92 -10.12 3.63
CA SER A 310 8.15 -10.57 4.78
C SER A 310 6.65 -10.37 4.59
N ALA A 311 6.23 -9.23 4.06
CA ALA A 311 4.83 -8.93 3.76
C ALA A 311 4.26 -9.87 2.68
N SER A 312 5.03 -10.13 1.62
CA SER A 312 4.66 -11.07 0.55
C SER A 312 4.52 -12.50 1.08
N HIS A 313 5.43 -12.93 1.95
CA HIS A 313 5.39 -14.24 2.58
C HIS A 313 4.13 -14.43 3.44
N ASN A 314 3.82 -13.44 4.30
CA ASN A 314 2.62 -13.47 5.15
C ASN A 314 1.33 -13.58 4.35
N LEU A 315 1.32 -13.04 3.15
CA LEU A 315 0.15 -12.97 2.28
C LEU A 315 0.15 -14.08 1.19
N ASN A 316 1.04 -15.06 1.25
CA ASN A 316 1.19 -16.14 0.25
C ASN A 316 1.45 -15.63 -1.18
N ARG A 317 2.23 -14.56 -1.34
CA ARG A 317 2.70 -14.06 -2.63
C ARG A 317 4.10 -14.59 -2.90
N LYS A 318 4.46 -14.68 -4.18
CA LYS A 318 5.83 -14.90 -4.61
C LYS A 318 6.54 -13.56 -4.67
N CYS A 319 7.77 -13.49 -4.19
CA CYS A 319 8.50 -12.22 -4.18
C CYS A 319 9.96 -12.40 -4.58
N ILE A 320 10.38 -11.54 -5.49
CA ILE A 320 11.79 -11.31 -5.76
C ILE A 320 12.15 -9.97 -5.14
N ILE A 321 13.19 -9.97 -4.32
CA ILE A 321 13.78 -8.77 -3.77
C ILE A 321 15.18 -8.60 -4.27
N ASN A 322 15.62 -7.38 -4.50
CA ASN A 322 16.95 -7.07 -4.97
C ASN A 322 17.59 -5.99 -4.09
N ASP A 323 18.90 -6.07 -3.96
CA ASP A 323 19.73 -4.99 -3.46
C ASP A 323 21.13 -5.05 -4.11
N ILE A 324 21.79 -3.91 -4.25
CA ILE A 324 23.15 -3.86 -4.73
C ILE A 324 24.15 -4.19 -3.62
N ASN A 325 23.74 -4.04 -2.35
CA ASN A 325 24.56 -4.27 -1.18
C ASN A 325 24.37 -5.68 -0.62
N SER A 326 25.42 -6.50 -0.62
CA SER A 326 25.41 -7.85 -0.07
C SER A 326 25.17 -7.92 1.44
N ASP A 327 25.38 -6.83 2.18
CA ASP A 327 25.15 -6.78 3.65
C ASP A 327 23.68 -6.99 4.03
N VAL A 328 22.75 -6.83 3.07
CA VAL A 328 21.33 -7.11 3.31
C VAL A 328 21.03 -8.60 3.45
N ILE A 329 21.92 -9.49 3.03
CA ILE A 329 21.71 -10.96 3.04
C ILE A 329 21.39 -11.44 4.45
N ASP A 330 22.21 -11.11 5.43
CA ASP A 330 22.00 -11.56 6.82
C ASP A 330 20.76 -10.90 7.45
N ILE A 331 20.51 -9.64 7.09
CA ILE A 331 19.31 -8.91 7.55
C ILE A 331 18.05 -9.61 7.03
N VAL A 332 18.02 -9.94 5.75
CA VAL A 332 16.87 -10.63 5.13
C VAL A 332 16.72 -12.05 5.69
N LYS A 333 17.80 -12.84 5.73
CA LYS A 333 17.76 -14.20 6.31
C LYS A 333 17.24 -14.19 7.74
N SER A 334 17.64 -13.24 8.57
CA SER A 334 17.20 -13.14 9.95
C SER A 334 15.70 -12.91 10.11
N ARG A 335 15.02 -12.34 9.10
CA ARG A 335 13.55 -12.19 9.12
C ARG A 335 12.79 -13.50 8.99
N PHE A 336 13.42 -14.49 8.37
CA PHE A 336 12.82 -15.81 8.12
C PHE A 336 13.40 -16.90 9.03
N ALA A 337 14.16 -16.51 10.07
CA ALA A 337 14.85 -17.42 11.00
C ALA A 337 15.71 -18.46 10.28
N ILE A 338 16.35 -18.06 9.17
CA ILE A 338 17.28 -18.89 8.38
C ILE A 338 18.71 -18.57 8.82
N ASN A 339 19.44 -19.60 9.24
CA ASN A 339 20.87 -19.49 9.63
C ASN A 339 21.80 -19.50 8.42
#